data_30794c77b056ff0b58ce978642152c38
#
_entry.id   30794c77b056ff0b58ce978642152c38
#
_cell.length_a   1.000
_cell.length_b   1.000
_cell.length_c   1.000
_cell.angle_alpha   90.00
_cell.angle_beta   90.00
_cell.angle_gamma   90.00
#
_symmetry.space_group_name_H-M   'P 1'
#
loop_
_entity.id
_entity.type
_entity.pdbx_description
1 polymer ?
#
loop_
_entity_poly.entity_id
_entity_poly.type
_entity_poly.pdbx_seq_one_letter_code
_entity_poly.pdbx_strand_id
1 'polypeptide(L)'
;MSKFWKKFSDISNIHKRAAFSDLPERLLSKESVFQALAKERYSCRKFKDTPLTELQISHILEAARLAPTAANKQPVHVWVVKSPEALEKLKGATDYTYGAPVVFMVGAKPEAAWVRKYDGKNGAEIDAAIVGTHIMLEASALGLGNVWVGSFDPAKIKADFPQTEGYEVVCLFPVGYADTETSANHDKRQEMEAFASQI
;
A
#
# COMPACT_ATOMS: atom_id res chain seq x y z
N MET A 1 -9.24 -15.73 -18.67
CA MET A 1 -8.38 -15.60 -17.47
C MET A 1 -6.94 -15.50 -17.93
N SER A 2 -6.26 -14.37 -17.71
CA SER A 2 -4.89 -14.17 -18.19
C SER A 2 -3.91 -15.08 -17.43
N LYS A 3 -2.76 -15.40 -18.04
CA LYS A 3 -1.66 -16.19 -17.43
C LYS A 3 -1.18 -15.60 -16.07
N PHE A 4 -1.45 -14.33 -15.82
CA PHE A 4 -1.15 -13.62 -14.57
C PHE A 4 -1.92 -14.20 -13.38
N TRP A 5 -3.24 -14.45 -13.52
CA TRP A 5 -4.08 -14.97 -12.44
C TRP A 5 -3.84 -16.44 -12.11
N LYS A 6 -3.32 -17.23 -13.07
CA LYS A 6 -2.98 -18.63 -12.81
C LYS A 6 -1.78 -18.80 -11.85
N LYS A 7 -0.85 -17.82 -11.82
CA LYS A 7 0.24 -17.79 -10.84
C LYS A 7 -0.20 -17.44 -9.43
N PHE A 8 -1.33 -16.71 -9.29
CA PHE A 8 -1.89 -16.35 -7.97
C PHE A 8 -2.48 -17.56 -7.22
N SER A 9 -3.04 -18.55 -7.93
CA SER A 9 -3.61 -19.76 -7.29
C SER A 9 -2.54 -20.62 -6.62
N ASP A 10 -1.30 -20.55 -7.08
CA ASP A 10 -0.19 -21.35 -6.51
C ASP A 10 0.33 -20.75 -5.19
N ILE A 11 0.18 -19.42 -5.00
CA ILE A 11 0.59 -18.73 -3.77
C ILE A 11 -0.40 -18.99 -2.63
N SER A 12 -1.69 -19.15 -2.91
CA SER A 12 -2.72 -19.44 -1.90
C SER A 12 -2.52 -20.79 -1.19
N ASN A 13 -1.77 -21.71 -1.79
CA ASN A 13 -1.44 -23.02 -1.20
C ASN A 13 -0.23 -22.99 -0.24
N ILE A 14 0.51 -21.90 -0.15
CA ILE A 14 1.68 -21.75 0.75
C ILE A 14 1.23 -21.37 2.18
N HIS A 15 0.01 -20.92 2.37
CA HIS A 15 -0.54 -20.55 3.68
C HIS A 15 -1.08 -21.75 4.49
N LYS A 16 -0.24 -22.76 4.71
CA LYS A 16 -0.36 -23.53 5.96
C LYS A 16 0.07 -22.57 7.06
N ARG A 17 -0.88 -22.14 7.90
CA ARG A 17 -0.65 -21.33 9.09
C ARG A 17 0.57 -21.90 9.84
N ALA A 18 1.72 -21.23 9.75
CA ALA A 18 2.74 -21.41 10.77
C ALA A 18 2.06 -21.04 12.09
N ALA A 19 2.02 -21.98 13.03
CA ALA A 19 1.50 -21.67 14.36
C ALA A 19 2.38 -20.57 14.96
N PHE A 20 1.82 -19.70 15.79
CA PHE A 20 2.58 -18.65 16.50
C PHE A 20 3.74 -19.24 17.31
N SER A 21 3.67 -20.54 17.67
CA SER A 21 4.70 -21.35 18.30
C SER A 21 5.98 -21.55 17.45
N ASP A 22 5.90 -21.34 16.13
CA ASP A 22 7.00 -21.60 15.20
C ASP A 22 7.83 -20.34 14.90
N LEU A 23 7.46 -19.20 15.52
CA LEU A 23 8.23 -17.96 15.39
C LEU A 23 9.56 -18.06 16.15
N PRO A 24 10.68 -17.61 15.56
CA PRO A 24 11.96 -17.58 16.26
C PRO A 24 11.86 -16.82 17.58
N GLU A 25 12.52 -17.31 18.63
CA GLU A 25 12.51 -16.74 20.00
C GLU A 25 12.86 -15.24 20.03
N ARG A 26 13.70 -14.77 19.09
CA ARG A 26 14.01 -13.33 18.90
C ARG A 26 12.78 -12.47 18.60
N LEU A 27 11.69 -13.05 18.08
CA LEU A 27 10.44 -12.37 17.74
C LEU A 27 9.51 -12.27 18.95
N LEU A 28 9.82 -13.01 20.02
CA LEU A 28 9.14 -12.96 21.32
C LEU A 28 9.87 -12.00 22.30
N SER A 29 10.96 -11.36 21.86
CA SER A 29 11.71 -10.39 22.64
C SER A 29 10.95 -9.06 22.78
N LYS A 30 11.44 -8.15 23.63
CA LYS A 30 10.83 -6.88 24.06
C LYS A 30 10.11 -6.02 23.00
N GLU A 31 10.30 -6.29 21.72
CA GLU A 31 9.66 -5.60 20.60
C GLU A 31 9.02 -6.61 19.63
N SER A 32 7.76 -6.38 19.27
CA SER A 32 7.08 -7.23 18.29
C SER A 32 7.66 -7.00 16.87
N VAL A 33 7.58 -8.03 16.00
CA VAL A 33 7.97 -7.92 14.59
C VAL A 33 7.30 -6.74 13.91
N PHE A 34 6.03 -6.50 14.23
CA PHE A 34 5.27 -5.37 13.69
C PHE A 34 5.83 -4.03 14.16
N GLN A 35 6.23 -3.91 15.44
CA GLN A 35 6.85 -2.67 15.94
C GLN A 35 8.18 -2.39 15.27
N ALA A 36 9.03 -3.42 15.07
CA ALA A 36 10.28 -3.28 14.34
C ALA A 36 10.02 -2.78 12.90
N LEU A 37 9.11 -3.44 12.19
CA LEU A 37 8.73 -3.04 10.84
C LEU A 37 8.19 -1.59 10.78
N ALA A 38 7.34 -1.21 11.73
CA ALA A 38 6.77 0.13 11.81
C ALA A 38 7.82 1.21 12.08
N LYS A 39 8.88 0.89 12.84
CA LYS A 39 10.02 1.78 13.07
C LYS A 39 10.93 1.89 11.84
N GLU A 40 11.26 0.76 11.22
CA GLU A 40 12.17 0.70 10.08
C GLU A 40 11.58 1.32 8.81
N ARG A 41 10.26 1.22 8.61
CA ARG A 41 9.57 1.78 7.47
C ARG A 41 9.73 3.31 7.40
N TYR A 42 10.18 3.82 6.27
CA TYR A 42 10.30 5.25 6.02
C TYR A 42 9.76 5.65 4.64
N SER A 43 9.52 6.94 4.44
CA SER A 43 9.07 7.50 3.15
C SER A 43 10.25 7.68 2.21
N CYS A 44 10.49 6.68 1.36
CA CYS A 44 11.55 6.70 0.35
C CYS A 44 11.16 7.59 -0.83
N ARG A 45 12.04 8.52 -1.22
CA ARG A 45 11.81 9.49 -2.30
C ARG A 45 12.88 9.46 -3.38
N LYS A 46 13.62 8.37 -3.48
CA LYS A 46 14.57 8.09 -4.55
C LYS A 46 14.75 6.60 -4.69
N PHE A 47 14.65 6.08 -5.89
CA PHE A 47 14.67 4.65 -6.18
C PHE A 47 15.77 4.32 -7.18
N LYS A 48 16.30 3.11 -7.09
CA LYS A 48 17.18 2.53 -8.10
C LYS A 48 16.34 2.12 -9.32
N ASP A 49 16.96 2.18 -10.49
CA ASP A 49 16.36 1.71 -11.74
C ASP A 49 16.44 0.17 -11.86
N THR A 50 16.00 -0.49 -10.81
CA THR A 50 15.98 -1.96 -10.73
C THR A 50 14.51 -2.40 -10.67
N PRO A 51 14.06 -3.21 -11.63
CA PRO A 51 12.65 -3.65 -11.66
C PRO A 51 12.34 -4.57 -10.47
N LEU A 52 11.10 -4.51 -10.00
CA LEU A 52 10.56 -5.47 -9.05
C LEU A 52 10.29 -6.80 -9.75
N THR A 53 10.46 -7.89 -9.02
CA THR A 53 10.02 -9.21 -9.48
C THR A 53 8.50 -9.33 -9.42
N GLU A 54 7.91 -10.17 -10.26
CA GLU A 54 6.47 -10.48 -10.21
C GLU A 54 6.07 -11.09 -8.85
N LEU A 55 6.98 -11.80 -8.20
CA LEU A 55 6.75 -12.37 -6.88
C LEU A 55 6.60 -11.27 -5.81
N GLN A 56 7.46 -10.25 -5.81
CA GLN A 56 7.35 -9.09 -4.91
C GLN A 56 6.03 -8.34 -5.13
N ILE A 57 5.66 -8.08 -6.38
CA ILE A 57 4.38 -7.44 -6.72
C ILE A 57 3.21 -8.29 -6.21
N SER A 58 3.27 -9.60 -6.39
CA SER A 58 2.23 -10.53 -5.92
C SER A 58 2.09 -10.54 -4.39
N HIS A 59 3.18 -10.51 -3.65
CA HIS A 59 3.16 -10.42 -2.17
C HIS A 59 2.49 -9.12 -1.70
N ILE A 60 2.85 -7.98 -2.31
CA ILE A 60 2.25 -6.68 -1.98
C ILE A 60 0.74 -6.69 -2.26
N LEU A 61 0.32 -7.25 -3.40
CA LEU A 61 -1.10 -7.34 -3.75
C LEU A 61 -1.86 -8.30 -2.82
N GLU A 62 -1.24 -9.39 -2.38
CA GLU A 62 -1.86 -10.31 -1.42
C GLU A 62 -2.03 -9.67 -0.05
N ALA A 63 -1.03 -8.93 0.46
CA ALA A 63 -1.16 -8.17 1.68
C ALA A 63 -2.29 -7.12 1.59
N ALA A 64 -2.39 -6.43 0.45
CA ALA A 64 -3.48 -5.49 0.17
C ALA A 64 -4.85 -6.18 0.19
N ARG A 65 -4.98 -7.36 -0.41
CA ARG A 65 -6.20 -8.15 -0.48
C ARG A 65 -6.66 -8.67 0.89
N LEU A 66 -5.72 -8.95 1.79
CA LEU A 66 -5.99 -9.41 3.16
C LEU A 66 -6.38 -8.29 4.11
N ALA A 67 -6.26 -7.03 3.68
CA ALA A 67 -6.65 -5.88 4.49
C ALA A 67 -8.15 -5.90 4.83
N PRO A 68 -8.54 -5.57 6.08
CA PRO A 68 -9.95 -5.47 6.44
C PRO A 68 -10.60 -4.25 5.79
N THR A 69 -11.91 -4.37 5.53
CA THR A 69 -12.76 -3.25 5.11
C THR A 69 -14.02 -3.20 5.96
N ALA A 70 -14.65 -2.04 6.05
CA ALA A 70 -15.86 -1.85 6.84
C ALA A 70 -16.96 -2.83 6.40
N ALA A 71 -17.48 -3.62 7.33
CA ALA A 71 -18.47 -4.69 7.10
C ALA A 71 -18.05 -5.67 5.97
N ASN A 72 -16.76 -5.82 5.72
CA ASN A 72 -16.18 -6.63 4.63
C ASN A 72 -16.78 -6.31 3.23
N LYS A 73 -17.08 -5.04 2.99
CA LYS A 73 -17.68 -4.57 1.72
C LYS A 73 -16.70 -4.62 0.54
N GLN A 74 -15.39 -4.60 0.79
CA GLN A 74 -14.32 -4.72 -0.20
C GLN A 74 -14.47 -3.76 -1.40
N PRO A 75 -14.69 -2.45 -1.19
CA PRO A 75 -14.92 -1.49 -2.27
C PRO A 75 -13.64 -1.07 -2.99
N VAL A 76 -12.47 -1.55 -2.52
CA VAL A 76 -11.15 -1.07 -2.93
C VAL A 76 -10.63 -1.85 -4.13
N HIS A 77 -9.96 -1.14 -5.04
CA HIS A 77 -9.21 -1.72 -6.14
C HIS A 77 -7.78 -1.16 -6.18
N VAL A 78 -6.84 -1.98 -6.60
CA VAL A 78 -5.43 -1.61 -6.74
C VAL A 78 -4.99 -1.84 -8.19
N TRP A 79 -4.48 -0.79 -8.83
CA TRP A 79 -3.86 -0.86 -10.15
C TRP A 79 -2.35 -0.83 -10.01
N VAL A 80 -1.65 -1.74 -10.69
CA VAL A 80 -0.19 -1.78 -10.75
C VAL A 80 0.27 -1.07 -12.00
N VAL A 81 0.80 0.13 -11.86
CA VAL A 81 1.35 0.94 -12.94
C VAL A 81 2.84 0.61 -13.05
N LYS A 82 3.25 -0.09 -14.12
CA LYS A 82 4.63 -0.56 -14.33
C LYS A 82 5.14 -0.49 -15.77
N SER A 83 4.25 -0.29 -16.75
CA SER A 83 4.76 -0.09 -18.11
C SER A 83 5.34 1.32 -18.25
N PRO A 84 6.39 1.50 -19.07
CA PRO A 84 7.01 2.82 -19.29
C PRO A 84 5.97 3.87 -19.73
N GLU A 85 5.04 3.50 -20.60
CA GLU A 85 3.98 4.39 -21.12
C GLU A 85 3.00 4.80 -20.00
N ALA A 86 2.63 3.87 -19.13
CA ALA A 86 1.72 4.15 -18.02
C ALA A 86 2.40 5.00 -16.93
N LEU A 87 3.68 4.74 -16.65
CA LEU A 87 4.47 5.55 -15.73
C LEU A 87 4.65 6.98 -16.24
N GLU A 88 4.88 7.14 -17.56
CA GLU A 88 5.00 8.48 -18.17
C GLU A 88 3.68 9.25 -18.10
N LYS A 89 2.54 8.60 -18.37
CA LYS A 89 1.21 9.20 -18.16
C LYS A 89 1.01 9.64 -16.71
N LEU A 90 1.39 8.80 -15.75
CA LEU A 90 1.24 9.11 -14.34
C LEU A 90 2.05 10.33 -13.90
N LYS A 91 3.22 10.58 -14.48
CA LYS A 91 3.99 11.83 -14.27
C LYS A 91 3.23 13.07 -14.69
N GLY A 92 2.31 12.97 -15.64
CA GLY A 92 1.41 14.06 -15.99
C GLY A 92 0.44 14.43 -14.87
N ALA A 93 0.10 13.53 -13.97
CA ALA A 93 -0.82 13.72 -12.87
C ALA A 93 -0.13 14.04 -11.54
N THR A 94 1.17 13.73 -11.37
CA THR A 94 1.92 14.01 -10.14
C THR A 94 3.42 14.07 -10.38
N ASP A 95 4.09 14.98 -9.69
CA ASP A 95 5.56 15.08 -9.67
C ASP A 95 6.22 14.07 -8.70
N TYR A 96 5.41 13.33 -7.94
CA TYR A 96 5.87 12.54 -6.79
C TYR A 96 5.99 11.04 -7.08
N THR A 97 6.26 10.64 -8.32
CA THR A 97 6.61 9.26 -8.66
C THR A 97 8.03 8.88 -8.24
N TYR A 98 8.89 9.88 -8.04
CA TYR A 98 10.30 9.76 -7.63
C TYR A 98 11.14 8.79 -8.48
N GLY A 99 10.72 8.54 -9.73
CA GLY A 99 11.38 7.60 -10.62
C GLY A 99 11.19 6.12 -10.25
N ALA A 100 10.20 5.79 -9.43
CA ALA A 100 9.94 4.41 -9.03
C ALA A 100 9.57 3.53 -10.25
N PRO A 101 10.10 2.28 -10.33
CA PRO A 101 9.80 1.36 -11.43
C PRO A 101 8.37 0.81 -11.39
N VAL A 102 7.69 0.92 -10.26
CA VAL A 102 6.29 0.50 -10.07
C VAL A 102 5.57 1.49 -9.17
N VAL A 103 4.33 1.82 -9.52
CA VAL A 103 3.43 2.59 -8.66
C VAL A 103 2.15 1.79 -8.45
N PHE A 104 1.79 1.52 -7.19
CA PHE A 104 0.49 0.97 -6.85
C PHE A 104 -0.48 2.14 -6.67
N MET A 105 -1.51 2.21 -7.48
CA MET A 105 -2.56 3.21 -7.39
C MET A 105 -3.77 2.57 -6.69
N VAL A 106 -4.25 3.19 -5.63
CA VAL A 106 -5.33 2.66 -4.78
C VAL A 106 -6.54 3.57 -4.88
N GLY A 107 -7.67 2.98 -5.20
CA GLY A 107 -8.95 3.68 -5.25
C GLY A 107 -10.07 2.82 -4.67
N ALA A 108 -11.20 3.45 -4.36
CA ALA A 108 -12.39 2.77 -3.89
C ALA A 108 -13.64 3.25 -4.63
N LYS A 109 -14.67 2.39 -4.68
CA LYS A 109 -16.01 2.72 -5.19
C LYS A 109 -16.88 3.22 -4.05
N PRO A 110 -17.25 4.52 -4.00
CA PRO A 110 -18.08 5.06 -2.91
C PRO A 110 -19.44 4.38 -2.80
N GLU A 111 -20.06 4.04 -3.93
CA GLU A 111 -21.38 3.37 -3.95
C GLU A 111 -21.35 1.92 -3.43
N ALA A 112 -20.18 1.27 -3.44
CA ALA A 112 -20.00 -0.07 -2.89
C ALA A 112 -19.54 -0.09 -1.44
N ALA A 113 -19.12 1.06 -0.90
CA ALA A 113 -18.56 1.17 0.44
C ALA A 113 -19.66 1.13 1.53
N TRP A 114 -19.22 0.85 2.75
CA TRP A 114 -20.09 0.99 3.92
C TRP A 114 -20.35 2.46 4.22
N VAL A 115 -21.60 2.75 4.59
CA VAL A 115 -22.02 4.10 4.99
C VAL A 115 -22.48 4.07 6.44
N ARG A 116 -21.95 4.98 7.27
CA ARG A 116 -22.33 5.11 8.68
C ARG A 116 -23.75 5.66 8.81
N LYS A 117 -24.64 4.88 9.44
CA LYS A 117 -26.08 5.21 9.53
C LYS A 117 -26.43 6.49 10.28
N TYR A 118 -25.54 6.96 11.16
CA TYR A 118 -25.83 8.09 12.04
C TYR A 118 -25.64 9.46 11.37
N ASP A 119 -24.70 9.57 10.44
CA ASP A 119 -24.30 10.84 9.81
C ASP A 119 -24.05 10.73 8.31
N GLY A 120 -24.24 9.55 7.73
CA GLY A 120 -24.06 9.34 6.30
C GLY A 120 -22.59 9.30 5.84
N LYS A 121 -21.62 9.28 6.78
CA LYS A 121 -20.20 9.24 6.38
C LYS A 121 -19.87 7.97 5.62
N ASN A 122 -19.38 8.14 4.40
CA ASN A 122 -18.93 7.04 3.53
C ASN A 122 -17.55 6.53 3.97
N GLY A 123 -17.36 5.21 3.98
CA GLY A 123 -16.14 4.54 4.41
C GLY A 123 -15.09 4.29 3.32
N ALA A 124 -15.37 4.62 2.06
CA ALA A 124 -14.52 4.27 0.91
C ALA A 124 -13.06 4.71 1.08
N GLU A 125 -12.85 5.97 1.44
CA GLU A 125 -11.50 6.54 1.64
C GLU A 125 -10.77 5.86 2.81
N ILE A 126 -11.49 5.55 3.89
CA ILE A 126 -10.93 4.85 5.06
C ILE A 126 -10.49 3.44 4.66
N ASP A 127 -11.34 2.70 3.94
CA ASP A 127 -11.02 1.34 3.47
C ASP A 127 -9.81 1.36 2.52
N ALA A 128 -9.75 2.34 1.60
CA ALA A 128 -8.59 2.52 0.71
C ALA A 128 -7.31 2.84 1.49
N ALA A 129 -7.38 3.65 2.55
CA ALA A 129 -6.25 3.96 3.41
C ALA A 129 -5.74 2.73 4.19
N ILE A 130 -6.64 1.87 4.66
CA ILE A 130 -6.29 0.61 5.31
C ILE A 130 -5.56 -0.32 4.33
N VAL A 131 -6.10 -0.51 3.12
CA VAL A 131 -5.46 -1.30 2.05
C VAL A 131 -4.09 -0.71 1.69
N GLY A 132 -4.00 0.61 1.52
CA GLY A 132 -2.75 1.31 1.25
C GLY A 132 -1.69 1.11 2.35
N THR A 133 -2.11 1.08 3.61
CA THR A 133 -1.22 0.79 4.73
C THR A 133 -0.63 -0.63 4.64
N HIS A 134 -1.42 -1.62 4.22
CA HIS A 134 -0.93 -2.99 4.01
C HIS A 134 0.08 -3.05 2.86
N ILE A 135 -0.17 -2.35 1.75
CA ILE A 135 0.82 -2.20 0.64
C ILE A 135 2.14 -1.64 1.17
N MET A 136 2.07 -0.56 1.93
CA MET A 136 3.24 0.14 2.46
C MET A 136 4.07 -0.74 3.39
N LEU A 137 3.41 -1.46 4.29
CA LEU A 137 4.09 -2.32 5.27
C LEU A 137 4.68 -3.56 4.61
N GLU A 138 3.97 -4.21 3.68
CA GLU A 138 4.50 -5.37 2.96
C GLU A 138 5.67 -5.00 2.07
N ALA A 139 5.60 -3.88 1.34
CA ALA A 139 6.75 -3.39 0.57
C ALA A 139 7.99 -3.20 1.46
N SER A 140 7.81 -2.64 2.67
CA SER A 140 8.90 -2.48 3.64
C SER A 140 9.40 -3.81 4.18
N ALA A 141 8.52 -4.76 4.47
CA ALA A 141 8.89 -6.12 4.92
C ALA A 141 9.71 -6.88 3.87
N LEU A 142 9.48 -6.59 2.57
CA LEU A 142 10.25 -7.12 1.45
C LEU A 142 11.58 -6.38 1.23
N GLY A 143 11.95 -5.41 2.08
CA GLY A 143 13.15 -4.60 1.94
C GLY A 143 13.08 -3.56 0.82
N LEU A 144 11.86 -3.21 0.37
CA LEU A 144 11.63 -2.21 -0.66
C LEU A 144 11.34 -0.85 -0.04
N GLY A 145 11.86 0.21 -0.68
CA GLY A 145 11.45 1.59 -0.40
C GLY A 145 10.05 1.85 -0.94
N ASN A 146 9.30 2.67 -0.21
CA ASN A 146 8.00 3.14 -0.65
C ASN A 146 7.64 4.47 -0.01
N VAL A 147 6.63 5.15 -0.56
CA VAL A 147 6.09 6.38 0.03
C VAL A 147 4.61 6.51 -0.29
N TRP A 148 3.83 7.01 0.67
CA TRP A 148 2.44 7.42 0.46
C TRP A 148 2.41 8.76 -0.28
N VAL A 149 1.75 8.83 -1.42
CA VAL A 149 1.53 10.05 -2.20
C VAL A 149 0.02 10.32 -2.28
N GLY A 150 -0.39 11.45 -1.70
CA GLY A 150 -1.76 11.99 -1.80
C GLY A 150 -1.85 13.23 -2.71
N SER A 151 -0.71 13.71 -3.22
CA SER A 151 -0.66 14.90 -4.08
C SER A 151 -0.60 14.48 -5.55
N PHE A 152 -1.75 14.45 -6.19
CA PHE A 152 -1.92 14.16 -7.62
C PHE A 152 -3.19 14.86 -8.14
N ASP A 153 -3.29 15.01 -9.46
CA ASP A 153 -4.49 15.52 -10.13
C ASP A 153 -5.46 14.35 -10.44
N PRO A 154 -6.59 14.26 -9.72
CA PRO A 154 -7.55 13.17 -9.94
C PRO A 154 -8.27 13.25 -11.30
N ALA A 155 -8.41 14.45 -11.88
CA ALA A 155 -9.01 14.62 -13.20
C ALA A 155 -8.10 14.06 -14.30
N LYS A 156 -6.80 14.28 -14.19
CA LYS A 156 -5.81 13.69 -15.09
C LYS A 156 -5.72 12.18 -14.92
N ILE A 157 -5.79 11.66 -13.69
CA ILE A 157 -5.84 10.20 -13.47
C ILE A 157 -7.04 9.60 -14.23
N LYS A 158 -8.23 10.17 -14.11
CA LYS A 158 -9.43 9.69 -14.82
C LYS A 158 -9.27 9.75 -16.34
N ALA A 159 -8.69 10.82 -16.87
CA ALA A 159 -8.49 10.99 -18.30
C ALA A 159 -7.48 9.99 -18.88
N ASP A 160 -6.36 9.77 -18.19
CA ASP A 160 -5.24 8.97 -18.67
C ASP A 160 -5.38 7.47 -18.35
N PHE A 161 -6.20 7.13 -17.34
CA PHE A 161 -6.46 5.77 -16.85
C PHE A 161 -7.97 5.47 -16.82
N PRO A 162 -8.63 5.29 -17.97
CA PRO A 162 -10.09 5.07 -18.04
C PRO A 162 -10.57 3.83 -17.27
N GLN A 163 -9.67 2.87 -16.99
CA GLN A 163 -9.97 1.71 -16.14
C GLN A 163 -10.26 2.09 -14.67
N THR A 164 -10.05 3.35 -14.26
CA THR A 164 -10.41 3.86 -12.94
C THR A 164 -11.85 4.39 -12.86
N GLU A 165 -12.61 4.29 -13.96
CA GLU A 165 -13.99 4.77 -14.00
C GLU A 165 -14.84 4.13 -12.89
N GLY A 166 -15.63 4.95 -12.21
CA GLY A 166 -16.42 4.54 -11.04
C GLY A 166 -15.64 4.40 -9.73
N TYR A 167 -14.32 4.66 -9.75
CA TYR A 167 -13.50 4.69 -8.53
C TYR A 167 -13.04 6.11 -8.23
N GLU A 168 -12.90 6.40 -6.94
CA GLU A 168 -12.13 7.54 -6.46
C GLU A 168 -10.73 7.04 -6.08
N VAL A 169 -9.70 7.55 -6.78
CA VAL A 169 -8.30 7.26 -6.42
C VAL A 169 -7.95 8.06 -5.18
N VAL A 170 -7.45 7.36 -4.15
CA VAL A 170 -7.19 7.93 -2.82
C VAL A 170 -5.70 8.17 -2.62
N CYS A 171 -4.86 7.26 -3.08
CA CYS A 171 -3.41 7.38 -2.90
C CYS A 171 -2.62 6.58 -3.94
N LEU A 172 -1.34 6.97 -4.08
CA LEU A 172 -0.36 6.29 -4.90
C LEU A 172 0.80 5.83 -4.02
N PHE A 173 1.37 4.67 -4.34
CA PHE A 173 2.57 4.14 -3.71
C PHE A 173 3.65 3.88 -4.75
N PRO A 174 4.56 4.83 -5.00
CA PRO A 174 5.83 4.55 -5.65
C PRO A 174 6.60 3.51 -4.83
N VAL A 175 7.00 2.41 -5.47
CA VAL A 175 7.72 1.29 -4.83
C VAL A 175 8.92 0.88 -5.68
N GLY A 176 10.04 0.62 -5.03
CA GLY A 176 11.28 0.20 -5.68
C GLY A 176 12.39 -0.06 -4.66
N TYR A 177 13.56 -0.44 -5.14
CA TYR A 177 14.75 -0.51 -4.29
C TYR A 177 15.21 0.90 -3.92
N ALA A 178 15.34 1.17 -2.63
CA ALA A 178 15.72 2.49 -2.16
C ALA A 178 17.13 2.90 -2.62
N ASP A 179 17.28 4.16 -3.03
CA ASP A 179 18.55 4.82 -3.38
C ASP A 179 18.80 6.03 -2.48
N THR A 180 18.28 6.01 -1.28
CA THR A 180 18.46 7.05 -0.27
C THR A 180 18.25 6.47 1.12
N GLU A 181 18.85 7.11 2.11
CA GLU A 181 18.63 6.82 3.52
C GLU A 181 17.39 7.55 4.06
N THR A 182 17.06 7.27 5.31
CA THR A 182 15.97 7.93 6.03
C THR A 182 16.23 9.43 6.22
N SER A 183 15.20 10.23 6.28
CA SER A 183 15.31 11.65 6.59
C SER A 183 15.45 11.88 8.11
N ALA A 184 16.00 13.04 8.51
CA ALA A 184 16.09 13.45 9.91
C ALA A 184 14.73 13.59 10.64
N ASN A 185 13.61 13.55 9.88
CA ASN A 185 12.26 13.57 10.45
C ASN A 185 11.69 12.17 10.71
N HIS A 186 12.42 11.12 10.31
CA HIS A 186 11.92 9.75 10.41
C HIS A 186 11.57 9.36 11.85
N ASP A 187 12.43 9.71 12.81
CA ASP A 187 12.27 9.33 14.22
C ASP A 187 11.45 10.34 15.04
N LYS A 188 11.05 11.47 14.44
CA LYS A 188 10.25 12.47 15.14
C LYS A 188 8.82 11.98 15.33
N ARG A 189 8.40 11.84 16.59
CA ARG A 189 7.03 11.46 16.99
C ARG A 189 6.59 12.38 18.12
N GLN A 190 5.29 12.48 18.29
CA GLN A 190 4.71 13.11 19.47
C GLN A 190 5.03 12.29 20.72
N GLU A 191 5.11 12.96 21.86
CA GLU A 191 5.16 12.28 23.16
C GLU A 191 3.86 11.50 23.39
N MET A 192 3.94 10.40 24.14
CA MET A 192 2.81 9.47 24.32
C MET A 192 1.59 10.17 24.95
N GLU A 193 1.82 11.09 25.89
CA GLU A 193 0.78 11.87 26.58
C GLU A 193 0.01 12.82 25.65
N ALA A 194 0.67 13.30 24.58
CA ALA A 194 0.03 14.12 23.57
C ALA A 194 -0.71 13.28 22.52
N PHE A 195 -0.29 12.02 22.33
CA PHE A 195 -0.84 11.10 21.34
C PHE A 195 -2.04 10.30 21.88
N ALA A 196 -2.02 9.88 23.15
CA ALA A 196 -3.01 9.00 23.73
C ALA A 196 -3.39 9.41 25.15
N SER A 197 -4.64 9.21 25.53
CA SER A 197 -5.15 9.41 26.89
C SER A 197 -6.07 8.28 27.31
N GLN A 198 -6.13 8.02 28.62
CA GLN A 198 -7.12 7.13 29.22
C GLN A 198 -8.32 7.97 29.71
N ILE A 199 -9.53 7.46 29.54
CA ILE A 199 -10.80 8.06 29.98
C ILE A 199 -11.63 7.07 30.79
#